data_a0e9cd2afe5257982165cf62874160d0
#
_entry.id   a0e9cd2afe5257982165cf62874160d0
#
_cell.length_a   1.000
_cell.length_b   1.000
_cell.length_c   1.000
_cell.angle_alpha   90.00
_cell.angle_beta   90.00
_cell.angle_gamma   90.00
#
_symmetry.space_group_name_H-M   'P 1'
#
loop_
_entity.id
_entity.type
_entity.pdbx_description
1 polymer ?
#
loop_
_entity_poly.entity_id
_entity_poly.type
_entity_poly.pdbx_seq_one_letter_code
_entity_poly.pdbx_strand_id
1 'polypeptide(L)'
;QGDALLIVGAAGGVGIAAIQVAKWIGAEIYATAGSDEKRDFLRLLGVEHIFDSRSLAFADQILEQTGGQGVDVVLNSLAGEAINRNFQVLKPFGRFLELGKRDFYENTKVGLRPFRNNISYFGIDADQLMLVHPELTRRLFAEIMALFGEGVLHPLPYHTFEAEDIVDAFRYMQQARQIGKIVITYHHGITRAQPPVAVGRKSLRFPADASYL
;
A
#
# COMPACT_ATOMS: atom_id res chain seq x y z
N GLN A 1 -16.04 16.19 1.60
CA GLN A 1 -15.96 16.63 3.01
C GLN A 1 -16.97 15.82 3.83
N GLY A 2 -16.54 15.27 4.99
CA GLY A 2 -17.40 14.47 5.86
C GLY A 2 -17.59 13.01 5.47
N ASP A 3 -16.96 12.53 4.40
CA ASP A 3 -16.94 11.09 4.07
C ASP A 3 -16.13 10.31 5.10
N ALA A 4 -16.60 9.14 5.50
CA ALA A 4 -15.84 8.18 6.30
C ALA A 4 -14.96 7.33 5.38
N LEU A 5 -13.66 7.31 5.65
CA LEU A 5 -12.64 6.60 4.86
C LEU A 5 -11.96 5.52 5.68
N LEU A 6 -12.06 4.27 5.27
CA LEU A 6 -11.25 3.19 5.81
C LEU A 6 -9.92 3.06 5.03
N ILE A 7 -8.79 3.17 5.73
CA ILE A 7 -7.46 2.95 5.19
C ILE A 7 -6.93 1.61 5.71
N VAL A 8 -6.80 0.65 4.83
CA VAL A 8 -6.33 -0.71 5.16
C VAL A 8 -4.80 -0.74 5.11
N GLY A 9 -4.16 -1.16 6.22
CA GLY A 9 -2.69 -1.15 6.34
C GLY A 9 -2.12 0.26 6.50
N ALA A 10 -2.76 1.09 7.31
CA ALA A 10 -2.57 2.53 7.38
C ALA A 10 -1.17 3.01 7.83
N ALA A 11 -0.37 2.17 8.51
CA ALA A 11 0.98 2.54 8.95
C ALA A 11 2.07 2.36 7.88
N GLY A 12 1.73 1.86 6.71
CA GLY A 12 2.63 1.81 5.55
C GLY A 12 2.74 3.17 4.85
N GLY A 13 3.68 3.28 3.91
CA GLY A 13 3.91 4.55 3.20
C GLY A 13 2.68 5.10 2.50
N VAL A 14 1.91 4.25 1.81
CA VAL A 14 0.65 4.64 1.16
C VAL A 14 -0.39 5.07 2.19
N GLY A 15 -0.52 4.30 3.28
CA GLY A 15 -1.50 4.59 4.33
C GLY A 15 -1.24 5.93 5.03
N ILE A 16 0.02 6.23 5.38
CA ILE A 16 0.38 7.51 6.03
C ILE A 16 0.15 8.68 5.06
N ALA A 17 0.48 8.52 3.77
CA ALA A 17 0.16 9.54 2.77
C ALA A 17 -1.35 9.76 2.64
N ALA A 18 -2.13 8.66 2.62
CA ALA A 18 -3.59 8.74 2.58
C ALA A 18 -4.20 9.43 3.81
N ILE A 19 -3.63 9.21 5.01
CA ILE A 19 -4.04 9.91 6.23
C ILE A 19 -3.86 11.43 6.08
N GLN A 20 -2.73 11.88 5.53
CA GLN A 20 -2.48 13.31 5.33
C GLN A 20 -3.49 13.92 4.36
N VAL A 21 -3.74 13.25 3.23
CA VAL A 21 -4.74 13.70 2.25
C VAL A 21 -6.15 13.68 2.85
N ALA A 22 -6.50 12.62 3.59
CA ALA A 22 -7.81 12.51 4.24
C ALA A 22 -8.07 13.66 5.23
N LYS A 23 -7.06 14.01 6.01
CA LYS A 23 -7.13 15.18 6.92
C LYS A 23 -7.30 16.49 6.17
N TRP A 24 -6.55 16.67 5.10
CA TRP A 24 -6.65 17.87 4.27
C TRP A 24 -8.05 18.07 3.67
N ILE A 25 -8.68 16.99 3.21
CA ILE A 25 -10.04 17.06 2.66
C ILE A 25 -11.15 17.00 3.71
N GLY A 26 -10.80 16.83 5.00
CA GLY A 26 -11.77 16.74 6.10
C GLY A 26 -12.57 15.45 6.12
N ALA A 27 -11.95 14.31 5.80
CA ALA A 27 -12.59 12.98 5.92
C ALA A 27 -12.43 12.43 7.33
N GLU A 28 -13.41 11.68 7.82
CA GLU A 28 -13.32 10.87 9.02
C GLU A 28 -12.51 9.61 8.73
N ILE A 29 -11.48 9.32 9.55
CA ILE A 29 -10.50 8.28 9.25
C ILE A 29 -10.71 7.07 10.14
N TYR A 30 -10.97 5.94 9.51
CA TYR A 30 -10.92 4.59 10.06
C TYR A 30 -9.66 3.91 9.54
N ALA A 31 -8.86 3.29 10.39
CA ALA A 31 -7.57 2.74 10.01
C ALA A 31 -7.33 1.33 10.54
N THR A 32 -6.66 0.47 9.78
CA THR A 32 -6.20 -0.81 10.30
C THR A 32 -4.68 -0.90 10.33
N ALA A 33 -4.12 -1.53 11.36
CA ALA A 33 -2.69 -1.83 11.48
C ALA A 33 -2.44 -3.12 12.26
N GLY A 34 -1.36 -3.85 11.92
CA GLY A 34 -1.14 -5.22 12.38
C GLY A 34 -0.34 -5.37 13.67
N SER A 35 0.14 -4.29 14.31
CA SER A 35 0.84 -4.36 15.60
C SER A 35 0.47 -3.18 16.49
N ASP A 36 0.66 -3.36 17.80
CA ASP A 36 0.40 -2.29 18.78
C ASP A 36 1.24 -1.06 18.50
N GLU A 37 2.54 -1.22 18.22
CA GLU A 37 3.44 -0.13 17.85
C GLU A 37 2.89 0.70 16.67
N LYS A 38 2.39 0.04 15.64
CA LYS A 38 1.78 0.71 14.49
C LYS A 38 0.48 1.41 14.84
N ARG A 39 -0.34 0.81 15.68
CA ARG A 39 -1.58 1.43 16.15
C ARG A 39 -1.29 2.65 17.03
N ASP A 40 -0.27 2.57 17.90
CA ASP A 40 0.17 3.71 18.71
C ASP A 40 0.70 4.85 17.84
N PHE A 41 1.49 4.52 16.81
CA PHE A 41 1.93 5.51 15.84
C PHE A 41 0.75 6.21 15.13
N LEU A 42 -0.28 5.47 14.73
CA LEU A 42 -1.48 6.07 14.13
C LEU A 42 -2.24 6.98 15.10
N ARG A 43 -2.26 6.64 16.40
CA ARG A 43 -2.82 7.52 17.45
C ARG A 43 -2.04 8.83 17.54
N LEU A 44 -0.71 8.77 17.49
CA LEU A 44 0.14 9.97 17.48
C LEU A 44 -0.11 10.85 16.24
N LEU A 45 -0.49 10.23 15.11
CA LEU A 45 -0.96 10.97 13.95
C LEU A 45 -2.38 11.52 14.10
N GLY A 46 -3.05 11.32 15.25
CA GLY A 46 -4.40 11.81 15.52
C GLY A 46 -5.49 11.04 14.76
N VAL A 47 -5.29 9.74 14.50
CA VAL A 47 -6.35 8.84 14.02
C VAL A 47 -7.07 8.29 15.22
N GLU A 48 -8.40 8.42 15.26
CA GLU A 48 -9.22 8.02 16.41
C GLU A 48 -9.72 6.56 16.29
N HIS A 49 -10.15 6.15 15.11
CA HIS A 49 -10.72 4.82 14.86
C HIS A 49 -9.67 3.87 14.29
N ILE A 50 -9.08 3.04 15.16
CA ILE A 50 -7.97 2.16 14.80
C ILE A 50 -8.28 0.70 15.19
N PHE A 51 -8.11 -0.22 14.24
CA PHE A 51 -8.43 -1.63 14.37
C PHE A 51 -7.23 -2.53 14.04
N ASP A 52 -7.29 -3.78 14.55
CA ASP A 52 -6.27 -4.78 14.22
C ASP A 52 -6.50 -5.38 12.82
N SER A 53 -5.56 -5.17 11.91
CA SER A 53 -5.61 -5.72 10.55
C SER A 53 -5.37 -7.24 10.47
N ARG A 54 -4.88 -7.86 11.53
CA ARG A 54 -4.66 -9.32 11.61
C ARG A 54 -5.93 -10.08 11.98
N SER A 55 -6.90 -9.39 12.53
CA SER A 55 -8.21 -9.94 12.87
C SER A 55 -9.24 -9.50 11.84
N LEU A 56 -10.05 -10.43 11.32
CA LEU A 56 -11.18 -10.08 10.46
C LEU A 56 -12.34 -9.41 11.21
N ALA A 57 -12.25 -9.33 12.54
CA ALA A 57 -13.24 -8.67 13.40
C ALA A 57 -13.29 -7.15 13.20
N PHE A 58 -12.28 -6.53 12.58
CA PHE A 58 -12.28 -5.09 12.31
C PHE A 58 -13.55 -4.65 11.56
N ALA A 59 -14.07 -5.48 10.65
CA ALA A 59 -15.25 -5.16 9.89
C ALA A 59 -16.51 -5.04 10.77
N ASP A 60 -16.68 -5.99 11.68
CA ASP A 60 -17.81 -5.99 12.63
C ASP A 60 -17.69 -4.81 13.60
N GLN A 61 -16.47 -4.50 14.05
CA GLN A 61 -16.18 -3.36 14.92
C GLN A 61 -16.47 -2.01 14.24
N ILE A 62 -16.12 -1.86 12.95
CA ILE A 62 -16.45 -0.65 12.17
C ILE A 62 -17.97 -0.51 12.05
N LEU A 63 -18.68 -1.58 11.71
CA LEU A 63 -20.14 -1.55 11.62
C LEU A 63 -20.79 -1.20 12.95
N GLU A 64 -20.29 -1.73 14.08
CA GLU A 64 -20.78 -1.37 15.39
C GLU A 64 -20.56 0.12 15.70
N GLN A 65 -19.35 0.66 15.47
CA GLN A 65 -19.03 2.06 15.72
C GLN A 65 -19.81 3.02 14.83
N THR A 66 -20.17 2.58 13.63
CA THR A 66 -20.93 3.38 12.67
C THR A 66 -22.44 3.17 12.75
N GLY A 67 -22.95 2.48 13.78
CA GLY A 67 -24.38 2.15 13.92
C GLY A 67 -24.91 1.29 12.77
N GLY A 68 -24.09 0.42 12.19
CA GLY A 68 -24.42 -0.45 11.07
C GLY A 68 -24.32 0.22 9.69
N GLN A 69 -23.95 1.49 9.61
CA GLN A 69 -23.88 2.22 8.33
C GLN A 69 -22.62 1.90 7.52
N GLY A 70 -21.50 1.72 8.19
CA GLY A 70 -20.20 1.52 7.55
C GLY A 70 -19.52 2.80 7.09
N VAL A 71 -18.63 2.71 6.09
CA VAL A 71 -17.81 3.81 5.56
C VAL A 71 -18.16 4.15 4.11
N ASP A 72 -17.86 5.37 3.67
CA ASP A 72 -18.14 5.83 2.31
C ASP A 72 -17.08 5.38 1.31
N VAL A 73 -15.83 5.25 1.79
CA VAL A 73 -14.68 4.88 0.96
C VAL A 73 -13.81 3.85 1.68
N VAL A 74 -13.35 2.86 0.95
CA VAL A 74 -12.29 1.95 1.38
C VAL A 74 -11.08 2.13 0.48
N LEU A 75 -9.92 2.43 1.06
CA LEU A 75 -8.62 2.40 0.39
C LEU A 75 -7.90 1.12 0.79
N ASN A 76 -7.82 0.15 -0.12
CA ASN A 76 -7.21 -1.14 0.13
C ASN A 76 -5.84 -1.27 -0.54
N SER A 77 -4.89 -1.84 0.19
CA SER A 77 -3.56 -2.21 -0.31
C SER A 77 -3.12 -3.59 0.14
N LEU A 78 -3.98 -4.33 0.86
CA LEU A 78 -3.71 -5.68 1.35
C LEU A 78 -4.53 -6.69 0.56
N ALA A 79 -3.89 -7.81 0.21
CA ALA A 79 -4.50 -8.91 -0.52
C ALA A 79 -5.13 -9.97 0.40
N GLY A 80 -5.98 -10.82 -0.17
CA GLY A 80 -6.51 -12.02 0.47
C GLY A 80 -7.90 -11.86 1.07
N GLU A 81 -8.24 -12.66 2.08
CA GLU A 81 -9.61 -12.73 2.65
C GLU A 81 -10.16 -11.39 3.17
N ALA A 82 -9.28 -10.48 3.55
CA ALA A 82 -9.68 -9.15 4.02
C ALA A 82 -10.48 -8.36 2.97
N ILE A 83 -10.29 -8.62 1.66
CA ILE A 83 -11.01 -7.91 0.60
C ILE A 83 -12.53 -8.08 0.72
N ASN A 84 -13.00 -9.28 1.03
CA ASN A 84 -14.44 -9.53 1.20
C ASN A 84 -15.02 -8.84 2.43
N ARG A 85 -14.23 -8.75 3.52
CA ARG A 85 -14.61 -8.01 4.73
C ARG A 85 -14.64 -6.50 4.46
N ASN A 86 -13.69 -6.01 3.68
CA ASN A 86 -13.63 -4.61 3.28
C ASN A 86 -14.84 -4.18 2.44
N PHE A 87 -15.40 -5.07 1.59
CA PHE A 87 -16.66 -4.80 0.88
C PHE A 87 -17.87 -4.71 1.81
N GLN A 88 -17.88 -5.48 2.89
CA GLN A 88 -19.01 -5.53 3.83
C GLN A 88 -19.17 -4.24 4.65
N VAL A 89 -18.08 -3.49 4.84
CA VAL A 89 -18.11 -2.23 5.60
C VAL A 89 -18.48 -1.01 4.75
N LEU A 90 -18.67 -1.18 3.45
CA LEU A 90 -19.06 -0.07 2.58
C LEU A 90 -20.57 0.24 2.71
N LYS A 91 -20.87 1.51 2.85
CA LYS A 91 -22.23 2.05 2.70
C LYS A 91 -22.77 1.78 1.29
N PRO A 92 -24.10 1.80 1.10
CA PRO A 92 -24.68 1.91 -0.25
C PRO A 92 -24.04 3.09 -1.01
N PHE A 93 -23.74 2.88 -2.32
CA PHE A 93 -23.01 3.82 -3.19
C PHE A 93 -21.56 4.11 -2.74
N GLY A 94 -21.00 3.32 -1.84
CA GLY A 94 -19.61 3.43 -1.41
C GLY A 94 -18.61 3.11 -2.53
N ARG A 95 -17.37 3.53 -2.32
CA ARG A 95 -16.29 3.43 -3.30
C ARG A 95 -15.16 2.59 -2.73
N PHE A 96 -14.80 1.53 -3.44
CA PHE A 96 -13.66 0.69 -3.12
C PHE A 96 -12.49 1.05 -4.03
N LEU A 97 -11.40 1.53 -3.46
CA LEU A 97 -10.18 1.92 -4.16
C LEU A 97 -9.11 0.85 -3.90
N GLU A 98 -8.79 0.05 -4.91
CA GLU A 98 -7.80 -1.04 -4.80
C GLU A 98 -6.45 -0.61 -5.37
N LEU A 99 -5.44 -0.59 -4.50
CA LEU A 99 -4.05 -0.34 -4.87
C LEU A 99 -3.20 -1.60 -4.84
N GLY A 100 -3.71 -2.69 -4.23
CA GLY A 100 -3.00 -3.95 -4.09
C GLY A 100 -2.89 -4.67 -5.44
N LYS A 101 -1.68 -4.89 -5.92
CA LYS A 101 -1.45 -5.56 -7.21
C LYS A 101 -1.56 -7.08 -7.12
N ARG A 102 -1.37 -7.66 -5.95
CA ARG A 102 -1.33 -9.12 -5.78
C ARG A 102 -2.62 -9.79 -6.25
N ASP A 103 -3.77 -9.28 -5.82
CA ASP A 103 -5.06 -9.84 -6.20
C ASP A 103 -5.34 -9.71 -7.71
N PHE A 104 -4.80 -8.67 -8.38
CA PHE A 104 -4.86 -8.55 -9.83
C PHE A 104 -4.03 -9.61 -10.55
N TYR A 105 -2.79 -9.86 -10.09
CA TYR A 105 -1.92 -10.88 -10.71
C TYR A 105 -2.41 -12.30 -10.44
N GLU A 106 -2.97 -12.56 -9.26
CA GLU A 106 -3.54 -13.87 -8.89
C GLU A 106 -4.94 -14.10 -9.48
N ASN A 107 -5.52 -13.08 -10.15
CA ASN A 107 -6.88 -13.10 -10.68
C ASN A 107 -7.90 -13.54 -9.62
N THR A 108 -7.80 -12.95 -8.43
CA THR A 108 -8.62 -13.29 -7.27
C THR A 108 -10.10 -13.06 -7.56
N LYS A 109 -10.93 -14.04 -7.22
CA LYS A 109 -12.38 -13.97 -7.40
C LYS A 109 -13.02 -13.19 -6.26
N VAL A 110 -13.89 -12.26 -6.60
CA VAL A 110 -14.64 -11.44 -5.66
C VAL A 110 -16.12 -11.80 -5.72
N GLY A 111 -16.75 -11.94 -4.55
CA GLY A 111 -18.18 -12.18 -4.46
C GLY A 111 -18.99 -10.95 -4.89
N LEU A 112 -19.96 -11.12 -5.78
CA LEU A 112 -20.75 -10.00 -6.33
C LEU A 112 -21.87 -9.50 -5.41
N ARG A 113 -22.19 -10.22 -4.32
CA ARG A 113 -23.32 -9.87 -3.45
C ARG A 113 -23.27 -8.45 -2.89
N PRO A 114 -22.12 -7.89 -2.44
CA PRO A 114 -22.03 -6.53 -1.95
C PRO A 114 -22.40 -5.47 -3.00
N PHE A 115 -22.19 -5.77 -4.28
CA PHE A 115 -22.48 -4.83 -5.38
C PHE A 115 -23.98 -4.56 -5.58
N ARG A 116 -24.87 -5.32 -4.95
CA ARG A 116 -26.30 -4.98 -4.87
C ARG A 116 -26.57 -3.63 -4.20
N ASN A 117 -25.64 -3.14 -3.41
CA ASN A 117 -25.71 -1.84 -2.75
C ASN A 117 -25.18 -0.69 -3.63
N ASN A 118 -25.07 -0.90 -4.95
CA ASN A 118 -24.54 0.09 -5.91
C ASN A 118 -23.12 0.58 -5.56
N ILE A 119 -22.29 -0.23 -4.93
CA ILE A 119 -20.89 0.11 -4.67
C ILE A 119 -20.09 0.13 -5.96
N SER A 120 -19.08 0.98 -6.01
CA SER A 120 -18.15 1.08 -7.14
C SER A 120 -16.78 0.52 -6.74
N TYR A 121 -16.15 -0.24 -7.65
CA TYR A 121 -14.80 -0.76 -7.48
C TYR A 121 -13.86 -0.12 -8.49
N PHE A 122 -12.76 0.43 -8.02
CA PHE A 122 -11.75 1.08 -8.82
C PHE A 122 -10.42 0.35 -8.63
N GLY A 123 -9.96 -0.35 -9.68
CA GLY A 123 -8.59 -0.85 -9.74
C GLY A 123 -7.65 0.28 -10.11
N ILE A 124 -6.69 0.60 -9.25
CA ILE A 124 -5.75 1.70 -9.45
C ILE A 124 -4.35 1.14 -9.66
N ASP A 125 -3.86 1.22 -10.88
CA ASP A 125 -2.48 0.92 -11.23
C ASP A 125 -1.73 2.20 -11.59
N ALA A 126 -0.99 2.73 -10.61
CA ALA A 126 -0.25 3.97 -10.78
C ALA A 126 0.86 3.88 -11.86
N ASP A 127 1.39 2.70 -12.14
CA ASP A 127 2.40 2.52 -13.18
C ASP A 127 1.80 2.77 -14.56
N GLN A 128 0.55 2.30 -14.78
CA GLN A 128 -0.18 2.57 -16.01
C GLN A 128 -0.49 4.06 -16.19
N LEU A 129 -0.79 4.76 -15.09
CA LEU A 129 -1.08 6.19 -15.13
C LEU A 129 0.09 6.99 -15.73
N MET A 130 1.32 6.68 -15.31
CA MET A 130 2.51 7.37 -15.81
C MET A 130 2.76 7.13 -17.31
N LEU A 131 2.43 5.93 -17.79
CA LEU A 131 2.66 5.53 -19.17
C LEU A 131 1.57 6.04 -20.13
N VAL A 132 0.30 5.93 -19.70
CA VAL A 132 -0.85 6.15 -20.59
C VAL A 132 -1.37 7.59 -20.47
N HIS A 133 -1.25 8.21 -19.29
CA HIS A 133 -1.75 9.56 -19.02
C HIS A 133 -0.67 10.48 -18.43
N PRO A 134 0.44 10.75 -19.14
CA PRO A 134 1.55 11.54 -18.61
C PRO A 134 1.16 12.99 -18.25
N GLU A 135 0.18 13.58 -18.93
CA GLU A 135 -0.32 14.93 -18.60
C GLU A 135 -1.05 14.93 -17.25
N LEU A 136 -1.91 13.93 -17.00
CA LEU A 136 -2.59 13.78 -15.72
C LEU A 136 -1.54 13.55 -14.61
N THR A 137 -0.54 12.71 -14.86
CA THR A 137 0.54 12.45 -13.90
C THR A 137 1.28 13.74 -13.53
N ARG A 138 1.66 14.56 -14.53
CA ARG A 138 2.33 15.85 -14.28
C ARG A 138 1.46 16.81 -13.45
N ARG A 139 0.16 16.89 -13.77
CA ARG A 139 -0.77 17.73 -13.02
C ARG A 139 -0.88 17.28 -11.57
N LEU A 140 -1.12 15.98 -11.32
CA LEU A 140 -1.20 15.44 -9.96
C LEU A 140 0.10 15.64 -9.18
N PHE A 141 1.25 15.45 -9.84
CA PHE A 141 2.55 15.70 -9.22
C PHE A 141 2.72 17.17 -8.83
N ALA A 142 2.33 18.11 -9.70
CA ALA A 142 2.38 19.53 -9.42
C ALA A 142 1.47 19.91 -8.24
N GLU A 143 0.26 19.37 -8.16
CA GLU A 143 -0.66 19.56 -7.05
C GLU A 143 -0.06 19.05 -5.72
N ILE A 144 0.54 17.85 -5.73
CA ILE A 144 1.21 17.28 -4.56
C ILE A 144 2.38 18.18 -4.11
N MET A 145 3.21 18.66 -5.04
CA MET A 145 4.33 19.54 -4.72
C MET A 145 3.88 20.89 -4.16
N ALA A 146 2.75 21.42 -4.64
CA ALA A 146 2.16 22.63 -4.08
C ALA A 146 1.74 22.40 -2.60
N LEU A 147 1.07 21.29 -2.31
CA LEU A 147 0.67 20.94 -0.94
C LEU A 147 1.86 20.72 0.00
N PHE A 148 2.99 20.21 -0.49
CA PHE A 148 4.25 20.19 0.26
C PHE A 148 4.78 21.62 0.53
N GLY A 149 4.73 22.48 -0.48
CA GLY A 149 5.14 23.89 -0.35
C GLY A 149 4.29 24.68 0.66
N GLU A 150 3.01 24.35 0.76
CA GLU A 150 2.05 24.93 1.70
C GLU A 150 2.13 24.32 3.11
N GLY A 151 2.93 23.26 3.30
CA GLY A 151 3.04 22.55 4.58
C GLY A 151 1.83 21.70 4.94
N VAL A 152 0.96 21.39 3.97
CA VAL A 152 -0.18 20.48 4.13
C VAL A 152 0.27 19.03 4.13
N LEU A 153 1.20 18.70 3.24
CA LEU A 153 1.83 17.37 3.19
C LEU A 153 3.24 17.45 3.74
N HIS A 154 3.64 16.41 4.44
CA HIS A 154 4.97 16.25 5.02
C HIS A 154 5.64 14.97 4.52
N PRO A 155 6.98 14.93 4.45
CA PRO A 155 7.70 13.70 4.15
C PRO A 155 7.28 12.55 5.08
N LEU A 156 7.22 11.35 4.51
CA LEU A 156 6.84 10.17 5.28
C LEU A 156 7.98 9.76 6.23
N PRO A 157 7.68 9.20 7.40
CA PRO A 157 8.69 8.58 8.24
C PRO A 157 9.37 7.45 7.47
N TYR A 158 10.64 7.22 7.76
CA TYR A 158 11.42 6.19 7.10
C TYR A 158 12.42 5.54 8.05
N HIS A 159 12.83 4.33 7.73
CA HIS A 159 13.91 3.60 8.36
C HIS A 159 15.04 3.42 7.35
N THR A 160 16.28 3.71 7.74
CA THR A 160 17.44 3.59 6.87
C THR A 160 18.18 2.27 7.09
N PHE A 161 18.69 1.70 6.02
CA PHE A 161 19.68 0.63 6.03
C PHE A 161 20.86 1.03 5.16
N GLU A 162 22.07 0.64 5.54
CA GLU A 162 23.22 0.78 4.67
C GLU A 162 23.10 -0.22 3.49
N ALA A 163 23.73 0.13 2.36
CA ALA A 163 23.67 -0.70 1.16
C ALA A 163 24.21 -2.14 1.39
N GLU A 164 25.13 -2.29 2.33
CA GLU A 164 25.67 -3.60 2.75
C GLU A 164 24.64 -4.47 3.47
N ASP A 165 23.65 -3.84 4.12
CA ASP A 165 22.58 -4.51 4.88
C ASP A 165 21.29 -4.70 4.06
N ILE A 166 21.39 -4.65 2.72
CA ILE A 166 20.22 -4.70 1.82
C ILE A 166 19.37 -5.95 2.03
N VAL A 167 19.99 -7.08 2.38
CA VAL A 167 19.26 -8.34 2.65
C VAL A 167 18.37 -8.20 3.89
N ASP A 168 18.87 -7.52 4.92
CA ASP A 168 18.11 -7.28 6.15
C ASP A 168 17.01 -6.26 5.92
N ALA A 169 17.24 -5.26 5.07
CA ALA A 169 16.20 -4.32 4.63
C ALA A 169 15.03 -5.07 3.94
N PHE A 170 15.32 -6.01 3.04
CA PHE A 170 14.28 -6.82 2.39
C PHE A 170 13.56 -7.76 3.36
N ARG A 171 14.27 -8.38 4.30
CA ARG A 171 13.64 -9.19 5.35
C ARG A 171 12.72 -8.35 6.24
N TYR A 172 13.16 -7.17 6.62
CA TYR A 172 12.38 -6.21 7.41
C TYR A 172 11.10 -5.81 6.68
N MET A 173 11.20 -5.55 5.37
CA MET A 173 10.06 -5.26 4.50
C MET A 173 9.12 -6.46 4.35
N GLN A 174 9.66 -7.66 4.12
CA GLN A 174 8.88 -8.89 3.97
C GLN A 174 8.08 -9.22 5.22
N GLN A 175 8.63 -8.92 6.40
CA GLN A 175 7.95 -9.10 7.68
C GLN A 175 6.94 -7.98 7.97
N ALA A 176 6.78 -7.03 7.06
CA ALA A 176 5.92 -5.86 7.23
C ALA A 176 6.17 -5.10 8.54
N ARG A 177 7.44 -4.98 8.98
CA ARG A 177 7.80 -4.33 10.25
C ARG A 177 7.84 -2.81 10.15
N GLN A 178 8.11 -2.27 8.96
CA GLN A 178 8.29 -0.83 8.73
C GLN A 178 7.04 -0.01 9.06
N ILE A 179 7.27 1.17 9.57
CA ILE A 179 6.35 2.30 9.57
C ILE A 179 6.83 3.25 8.49
N GLY A 180 5.96 3.63 7.56
CA GLY A 180 6.34 4.49 6.44
C GLY A 180 7.18 3.79 5.39
N LYS A 181 8.40 4.26 5.15
CA LYS A 181 9.31 3.84 4.07
C LYS A 181 10.57 3.17 4.59
N ILE A 182 11.20 2.37 3.73
CA ILE A 182 12.57 1.87 3.89
C ILE A 182 13.44 2.60 2.88
N VAL A 183 14.57 3.13 3.33
CA VAL A 183 15.52 3.88 2.52
C VAL A 183 16.88 3.20 2.62
N ILE A 184 17.50 2.93 1.47
CA ILE A 184 18.87 2.42 1.42
C ILE A 184 19.83 3.59 1.24
N THR A 185 20.82 3.69 2.10
CA THR A 185 21.84 4.74 2.07
C THR A 185 23.17 4.20 1.54
N TYR A 186 23.93 5.08 0.89
CA TYR A 186 25.21 4.79 0.26
C TYR A 186 26.26 5.76 0.80
N HIS A 187 26.58 5.68 2.10
CA HIS A 187 27.52 6.60 2.73
C HIS A 187 28.99 6.31 2.42
N HIS A 188 29.31 5.07 2.11
CA HIS A 188 30.65 4.69 1.65
C HIS A 188 30.63 4.69 0.13
N GLY A 189 31.56 5.49 -0.47
CA GLY A 189 31.62 5.64 -1.92
C GLY A 189 31.51 4.29 -2.61
N ILE A 190 30.76 4.25 -3.70
CA ILE A 190 30.53 3.06 -4.50
C ILE A 190 31.90 2.44 -4.81
N THR A 191 32.31 1.47 -4.01
CA THR A 191 33.41 0.61 -4.41
C THR A 191 32.88 -0.10 -5.65
N ARG A 192 33.37 0.30 -6.84
CA ARG A 192 33.00 -0.37 -8.09
C ARG A 192 33.13 -1.85 -7.81
N ALA A 193 32.02 -2.57 -7.83
CA ALA A 193 32.04 -4.01 -7.81
C ALA A 193 33.04 -4.41 -8.89
N GLN A 194 34.13 -5.07 -8.50
CA GLN A 194 35.04 -5.62 -9.50
C GLN A 194 34.15 -6.48 -10.41
N PRO A 195 34.20 -6.28 -11.73
CA PRO A 195 33.42 -7.14 -12.61
C PRO A 195 33.76 -8.58 -12.23
N PRO A 196 32.75 -9.45 -12.10
CA PRO A 196 33.00 -10.83 -11.70
C PRO A 196 34.14 -11.34 -12.55
N VAL A 197 35.23 -11.83 -11.90
CA VAL A 197 36.33 -12.43 -12.59
C VAL A 197 35.70 -13.42 -13.55
N ALA A 198 35.96 -13.23 -14.83
CA ALA A 198 35.35 -14.04 -15.87
C ALA A 198 35.79 -15.50 -15.55
N VAL A 199 34.93 -16.19 -14.82
CA VAL A 199 35.05 -17.64 -14.68
C VAL A 199 34.90 -18.14 -16.11
N GLY A 200 36.02 -18.62 -16.68
CA GLY A 200 36.06 -18.97 -18.09
C GLY A 200 34.83 -19.76 -18.46
N ARG A 201 34.06 -19.22 -19.40
CA ARG A 201 32.86 -19.87 -19.92
C ARG A 201 33.30 -21.27 -20.33
N LYS A 202 33.00 -22.28 -19.53
CA LYS A 202 32.97 -23.65 -20.03
C LYS A 202 31.92 -23.64 -21.13
N SER A 203 32.40 -23.68 -22.38
CA SER A 203 31.48 -23.83 -23.51
C SER A 203 30.79 -25.17 -23.32
N LEU A 204 29.50 -25.12 -22.96
CA LEU A 204 28.63 -26.27 -23.02
C LEU A 204 28.58 -26.67 -24.51
N ARG A 205 29.32 -27.73 -24.87
CA ARG A 205 29.20 -28.36 -26.19
C ARG A 205 28.05 -29.37 -26.09
N PHE A 206 26.97 -29.06 -26.77
CA PHE A 206 25.86 -30.00 -26.93
C PHE A 206 26.23 -30.92 -28.10
N PRO A 207 26.30 -32.26 -27.92
CA PRO A 207 26.46 -33.20 -29.04
C PRO A 207 25.33 -33.01 -30.04
N ALA A 208 25.65 -33.03 -31.33
CA ALA A 208 24.68 -32.78 -32.39
C ALA A 208 23.62 -33.91 -32.54
N ASP A 209 23.84 -35.03 -31.89
CA ASP A 209 23.02 -36.25 -31.91
C ASP A 209 22.21 -36.47 -30.62
N ALA A 210 22.25 -35.51 -29.67
CA ALA A 210 21.51 -35.61 -28.42
C ALA A 210 20.17 -34.90 -28.50
N SER A 211 19.11 -35.56 -28.04
CA SER A 211 17.79 -34.95 -27.85
C SER A 211 17.71 -34.32 -26.47
N TYR A 212 17.41 -33.03 -26.39
CA TYR A 212 17.23 -32.27 -25.14
C TYR A 212 15.73 -32.03 -24.96
N LEU A 213 15.14 -32.56 -23.90
CA LEU A 213 13.78 -32.28 -23.46
C LEU A 213 13.76 -31.11 -22.46
#